data_cb93990da77ac371b959a93074e5264b
#
_entry.id   cb93990da77ac371b959a93074e5264b
#
_cell.length_a   1.000
_cell.length_b   1.000
_cell.length_c   1.000
_cell.angle_alpha   90.00
_cell.angle_beta   90.00
_cell.angle_gamma   90.00
#
_symmetry.space_group_name_H-M   'P 1'
#
loop_
_entity.id
_entity.type
_entity.pdbx_description
1 polymer ?
#
loop_
_entity_poly.entity_id
_entity_poly.type
_entity_poly.pdbx_seq_one_letter_code
_entity_poly.pdbx_strand_id
1 'polypeptide(L)'
;RIAFDICPVNIVLNYYVNSLGLEFDNEGLIAASGTIHNELLQELNSLQFYKMNPPKSLGLEWVQSTIFPLIDQKNMDIKDVLRTFVEHIAIQIGNSTKKCKDLFITGGGVFNSFLTQRIQQYSNSEISIPENQIVHFKEALIFSFLGLLRIDNQVNCLSSVTGATMDHSSGAIFLP
;
A
#
# COMPACT_ATOMS: atom_id res chain seq x y z
N ARG A 1 -3.86 -16.30 9.83
CA ARG A 1 -3.25 -15.22 9.04
C ARG A 1 -4.33 -14.56 8.20
N ILE A 2 -4.27 -13.25 8.05
CA ILE A 2 -5.18 -12.45 7.23
C ILE A 2 -4.30 -11.56 6.36
N ALA A 3 -4.65 -11.41 5.08
CA ALA A 3 -4.04 -10.45 4.17
C ALA A 3 -5.12 -9.77 3.33
N PHE A 4 -4.96 -8.49 3.06
CA PHE A 4 -5.86 -7.69 2.24
C PHE A 4 -5.20 -6.37 1.85
N ASP A 5 -5.70 -5.73 0.80
CA ASP A 5 -5.24 -4.41 0.40
C ASP A 5 -5.91 -3.33 1.27
N ILE A 6 -5.10 -2.46 1.85
CA ILE A 6 -5.58 -1.35 2.68
C ILE A 6 -5.99 -0.18 1.79
N CYS A 7 -5.04 0.34 1.01
CA CYS A 7 -5.24 1.44 0.07
C CYS A 7 -4.14 1.44 -1.01
N PRO A 8 -4.34 2.08 -2.16
CA PRO A 8 -3.27 2.30 -3.12
C PRO A 8 -2.28 3.32 -2.55
N VAL A 9 -0.98 3.15 -2.83
CA VAL A 9 0.09 4.02 -2.35
C VAL A 9 0.87 4.59 -3.55
N ASN A 10 2.00 3.99 -3.89
CA ASN A 10 2.93 4.52 -4.90
C ASN A 10 2.29 4.66 -6.29
N ILE A 11 1.33 3.79 -6.64
CA ILE A 11 0.65 3.87 -7.92
C ILE A 11 -0.06 5.21 -8.14
N VAL A 12 -0.60 5.81 -7.08
CA VAL A 12 -1.25 7.12 -7.13
C VAL A 12 -0.22 8.24 -6.97
N LEU A 13 0.65 8.13 -5.96
CA LEU A 13 1.66 9.17 -5.71
C LEU A 13 2.57 9.38 -6.93
N ASN A 14 3.09 8.29 -7.51
CA ASN A 14 3.98 8.38 -8.67
C ASN A 14 3.26 8.87 -9.93
N TYR A 15 1.98 8.51 -10.12
CA TYR A 15 1.18 9.02 -11.24
C TYR A 15 1.16 10.56 -11.26
N TYR A 16 0.90 11.20 -10.12
CA TYR A 16 0.86 12.67 -10.05
C TYR A 16 2.26 13.28 -10.10
N VAL A 17 3.25 12.67 -9.49
CA VAL A 17 4.65 13.15 -9.54
C VAL A 17 5.23 13.10 -10.95
N ASN A 18 4.83 12.11 -11.77
CA ASN A 18 5.26 11.98 -13.16
C ASN A 18 4.88 13.20 -14.01
N SER A 19 3.80 13.91 -13.68
CA SER A 19 3.44 15.15 -14.37
C SER A 19 4.45 16.28 -14.14
N LEU A 20 5.28 16.18 -13.11
CA LEU A 20 6.41 17.09 -12.82
C LEU A 20 7.74 16.61 -13.46
N GLY A 21 7.72 15.52 -14.23
CA GLY A 21 8.92 14.91 -14.85
C GLY A 21 9.76 14.09 -13.86
N LEU A 22 9.22 13.70 -12.71
CA LEU A 22 9.89 12.92 -11.67
C LEU A 22 9.31 11.50 -11.60
N GLU A 23 10.12 10.52 -11.23
CA GLU A 23 9.67 9.13 -11.06
C GLU A 23 8.92 8.92 -9.73
N PHE A 24 9.34 9.62 -8.68
CA PHE A 24 8.73 9.57 -7.35
C PHE A 24 9.02 10.85 -6.55
N ASP A 25 8.24 11.09 -5.51
CA ASP A 25 8.47 12.16 -4.53
C ASP A 25 9.53 11.73 -3.52
N ASN A 26 10.78 12.19 -3.74
CA ASN A 26 11.89 11.80 -2.87
C ASN A 26 11.63 12.22 -1.42
N GLU A 27 11.65 11.25 -0.51
CA GLU A 27 11.36 11.41 0.91
C GLU A 27 9.98 12.05 1.22
N GLY A 28 9.13 12.27 0.20
CA GLY A 28 7.84 12.92 0.34
C GLY A 28 7.94 14.45 0.49
N LEU A 29 9.03 15.07 0.01
CA LEU A 29 9.28 16.51 0.17
C LEU A 29 8.27 17.38 -0.56
N ILE A 30 7.78 16.95 -1.73
CA ILE A 30 6.75 17.69 -2.47
C ILE A 30 5.43 17.63 -1.69
N ALA A 31 5.03 16.45 -1.26
CA ALA A 31 3.84 16.28 -0.42
C ALA A 31 3.94 17.09 0.88
N ALA A 32 5.10 17.10 1.54
CA ALA A 32 5.32 17.87 2.77
C ALA A 32 5.16 19.37 2.58
N SER A 33 5.43 19.90 1.38
CA SER A 33 5.26 21.32 1.04
C SER A 33 3.83 21.73 0.71
N GLY A 34 2.93 20.75 0.50
CA GLY A 34 1.54 20.99 0.14
C GLY A 34 0.61 21.17 1.33
N THR A 35 -0.63 21.52 1.03
CA THR A 35 -1.72 21.74 1.99
C THR A 35 -2.79 20.69 1.83
N ILE A 36 -3.40 20.24 2.93
CA ILE A 36 -4.50 19.27 2.89
C ILE A 36 -5.77 19.93 2.34
N HIS A 37 -6.35 19.31 1.32
CA HIS A 37 -7.68 19.66 0.84
C HIS A 37 -8.73 18.81 1.56
N ASN A 38 -9.37 19.40 2.57
CA ASN A 38 -10.23 18.66 3.50
C ASN A 38 -11.43 17.97 2.83
N GLU A 39 -12.05 18.60 1.82
CA GLU A 39 -13.18 18.00 1.09
C GLU A 39 -12.73 16.74 0.35
N LEU A 40 -11.64 16.80 -0.42
CA LEU A 40 -11.08 15.63 -1.11
C LEU A 40 -10.70 14.52 -0.12
N LEU A 41 -10.07 14.89 1.01
CA LEU A 41 -9.70 13.94 2.05
C LEU A 41 -10.93 13.20 2.61
N GLN A 42 -12.03 13.91 2.86
CA GLN A 42 -13.28 13.33 3.32
C GLN A 42 -13.90 12.40 2.26
N GLU A 43 -13.94 12.83 1.00
CA GLU A 43 -14.44 12.01 -0.11
C GLU A 43 -13.64 10.72 -0.26
N LEU A 44 -12.30 10.79 -0.28
CA LEU A 44 -11.42 9.64 -0.35
C LEU A 44 -11.67 8.67 0.82
N ASN A 45 -11.73 9.19 2.05
CA ASN A 45 -11.95 8.37 3.24
C ASN A 45 -13.35 7.74 3.30
N SER A 46 -14.33 8.29 2.58
CA SER A 46 -15.72 7.82 2.57
C SER A 46 -15.97 6.68 1.58
N LEU A 47 -15.03 6.39 0.67
CA LEU A 47 -15.19 5.38 -0.38
C LEU A 47 -15.58 4.03 0.19
N GLN A 48 -16.49 3.35 -0.52
CA GLN A 48 -17.08 2.06 -0.06
C GLN A 48 -16.03 0.99 0.19
N PHE A 49 -14.95 0.95 -0.60
CA PHE A 49 -13.86 0.00 -0.42
C PHE A 49 -13.30 -0.01 1.01
N TYR A 50 -13.14 1.15 1.64
CA TYR A 50 -12.58 1.26 3.00
C TYR A 50 -13.53 0.77 4.10
N LYS A 51 -14.81 0.62 3.78
CA LYS A 51 -15.84 0.08 4.68
C LYS A 51 -16.01 -1.44 4.58
N MET A 52 -15.40 -2.06 3.54
CA MET A 52 -15.49 -3.49 3.33
C MET A 52 -14.62 -4.27 4.32
N ASN A 53 -15.14 -5.41 4.78
CA ASN A 53 -14.36 -6.37 5.56
C ASN A 53 -13.42 -7.20 4.65
N PRO A 54 -12.27 -7.67 5.17
CA PRO A 54 -11.44 -8.66 4.48
C PRO A 54 -12.21 -9.98 4.25
N PRO A 55 -11.85 -10.73 3.18
CA PRO A 55 -10.80 -10.46 2.22
C PRO A 55 -11.21 -9.39 1.19
N LYS A 56 -10.31 -8.47 0.87
CA LYS A 56 -10.52 -7.46 -0.18
C LYS A 56 -9.21 -7.14 -0.89
N SER A 57 -9.29 -6.84 -2.18
CA SER A 57 -8.15 -6.47 -3.02
C SER A 57 -8.46 -5.26 -3.89
N LEU A 58 -7.41 -4.54 -4.29
CA LEU A 58 -7.44 -3.39 -5.19
C LEU A 58 -6.71 -3.73 -6.48
N GLY A 59 -7.35 -3.48 -7.62
CA GLY A 59 -6.71 -3.48 -8.93
C GLY A 59 -6.42 -2.06 -9.42
N LEU A 60 -5.57 -1.96 -10.45
CA LEU A 60 -5.31 -0.70 -11.15
C LEU A 60 -6.59 -0.11 -11.72
N GLU A 61 -7.51 -0.96 -12.18
CA GLU A 61 -8.79 -0.58 -12.76
C GLU A 61 -9.65 0.22 -11.77
N TRP A 62 -9.64 -0.16 -10.50
CA TRP A 62 -10.34 0.58 -9.46
C TRP A 62 -9.69 1.95 -9.20
N VAL A 63 -8.38 2.03 -9.22
CA VAL A 63 -7.66 3.31 -9.07
C VAL A 63 -8.01 4.23 -10.22
N GLN A 64 -7.98 3.73 -11.47
CA GLN A 64 -8.29 4.49 -12.68
C GLN A 64 -9.75 4.95 -12.77
N SER A 65 -10.68 4.11 -12.32
CA SER A 65 -12.12 4.42 -12.40
C SER A 65 -12.65 5.22 -11.21
N THR A 66 -11.96 5.21 -10.07
CA THR A 66 -12.47 5.78 -8.83
C THR A 66 -11.56 6.89 -8.27
N ILE A 67 -10.26 6.61 -8.09
CA ILE A 67 -9.35 7.54 -7.41
C ILE A 67 -8.96 8.70 -8.31
N PHE A 68 -8.48 8.42 -9.53
CA PHE A 68 -8.04 9.49 -10.42
C PHE A 68 -9.16 10.47 -10.78
N PRO A 69 -10.37 10.04 -11.20
CA PRO A 69 -11.44 10.99 -11.49
C PRO A 69 -11.84 11.85 -10.27
N LEU A 70 -11.79 11.27 -9.06
CA LEU A 70 -12.13 11.99 -7.83
C LEU A 70 -11.09 13.09 -7.51
N ILE A 71 -9.83 12.86 -7.80
CA ILE A 71 -8.76 13.84 -7.60
C ILE A 71 -8.76 14.88 -8.72
N ASP A 72 -8.83 14.44 -9.99
CA ASP A 72 -8.65 15.29 -11.16
C ASP A 72 -9.75 16.36 -11.28
N GLN A 73 -11.00 16.04 -10.89
CA GLN A 73 -12.11 17.01 -10.89
C GLN A 73 -11.88 18.20 -9.96
N LYS A 74 -10.96 18.10 -8.97
CA LYS A 74 -10.68 19.19 -8.02
C LYS A 74 -9.73 20.25 -8.59
N ASN A 75 -9.02 19.96 -9.70
CA ASN A 75 -8.09 20.87 -10.38
C ASN A 75 -7.11 21.56 -9.42
N MET A 76 -6.40 20.76 -8.61
CA MET A 76 -5.50 21.22 -7.55
C MET A 76 -4.05 21.25 -7.98
N ASP A 77 -3.21 22.00 -7.27
CA ASP A 77 -1.75 21.89 -7.38
C ASP A 77 -1.28 20.48 -7.00
N ILE A 78 -0.30 19.94 -7.73
CA ILE A 78 0.21 18.58 -7.51
C ILE A 78 0.70 18.37 -6.07
N LYS A 79 1.38 19.35 -5.48
CA LYS A 79 1.83 19.27 -4.08
C LYS A 79 0.67 19.07 -3.10
N ASP A 80 -0.48 19.72 -3.34
CA ASP A 80 -1.65 19.62 -2.48
C ASP A 80 -2.39 18.29 -2.71
N VAL A 81 -2.40 17.78 -3.94
CA VAL A 81 -2.85 16.41 -4.25
C VAL A 81 -2.02 15.40 -3.48
N LEU A 82 -0.70 15.46 -3.60
CA LEU A 82 0.22 14.54 -2.92
C LEU A 82 0.08 14.65 -1.39
N ARG A 83 -0.01 15.86 -0.85
CA ARG A 83 -0.20 16.09 0.59
C ARG A 83 -1.49 15.47 1.09
N THR A 84 -2.58 15.68 0.38
CA THR A 84 -3.91 15.15 0.74
C THR A 84 -3.93 13.63 0.64
N PHE A 85 -3.32 13.08 -0.40
CA PHE A 85 -3.30 11.64 -0.61
C PHE A 85 -2.39 10.91 0.39
N VAL A 86 -1.24 11.47 0.75
CA VAL A 86 -0.38 10.96 1.85
C VAL A 86 -1.15 10.91 3.16
N GLU A 87 -1.94 11.95 3.45
CA GLU A 87 -2.78 11.98 4.66
C GLU A 87 -3.85 10.88 4.62
N HIS A 88 -4.50 10.71 3.47
CA HIS A 88 -5.46 9.62 3.26
C HIS A 88 -4.83 8.24 3.52
N ILE A 89 -3.67 7.96 2.93
CA ILE A 89 -2.93 6.70 3.14
C ILE A 89 -2.66 6.48 4.63
N ALA A 90 -2.13 7.49 5.31
CA ALA A 90 -1.79 7.41 6.73
C ALA A 90 -3.01 7.10 7.61
N ILE A 91 -4.15 7.73 7.31
CA ILE A 91 -5.42 7.46 8.00
C ILE A 91 -5.89 6.01 7.76
N GLN A 92 -5.84 5.52 6.52
CA GLN A 92 -6.30 4.16 6.19
C GLN A 92 -5.41 3.09 6.84
N ILE A 93 -4.08 3.27 6.82
CA ILE A 93 -3.15 2.37 7.51
C ILE A 93 -3.38 2.42 9.02
N GLY A 94 -3.45 3.61 9.61
CA GLY A 94 -3.71 3.79 11.04
C GLY A 94 -5.03 3.12 11.47
N ASN A 95 -6.10 3.27 10.68
CA ASN A 95 -7.39 2.61 10.95
C ASN A 95 -7.29 1.08 10.90
N SER A 96 -6.53 0.54 9.95
CA SER A 96 -6.37 -0.91 9.77
C SER A 96 -5.48 -1.53 10.84
N THR A 97 -4.56 -0.76 11.42
CA THR A 97 -3.57 -1.23 12.40
C THR A 97 -3.89 -0.85 13.85
N LYS A 98 -5.05 -0.29 14.14
CA LYS A 98 -5.45 0.19 15.49
C LYS A 98 -5.26 -0.81 16.64
N LYS A 99 -5.36 -2.11 16.35
CA LYS A 99 -5.22 -3.20 17.31
C LYS A 99 -3.83 -3.83 17.34
N CYS A 100 -2.93 -3.39 16.48
CA CYS A 100 -1.57 -3.90 16.39
C CYS A 100 -0.69 -3.16 17.40
N LYS A 101 0.20 -3.89 18.09
CA LYS A 101 1.23 -3.29 18.93
C LYS A 101 2.43 -2.86 18.10
N ASP A 102 2.78 -3.71 17.13
CA ASP A 102 3.94 -3.55 16.26
C ASP A 102 3.48 -3.45 14.81
N LEU A 103 4.09 -2.57 14.04
CA LEU A 103 3.85 -2.37 12.63
C LEU A 103 5.19 -2.46 11.87
N PHE A 104 5.40 -3.59 11.19
CA PHE A 104 6.55 -3.78 10.34
C PHE A 104 6.25 -3.29 8.93
N ILE A 105 6.96 -2.25 8.46
CA ILE A 105 6.74 -1.65 7.15
C ILE A 105 7.91 -1.98 6.23
N THR A 106 7.60 -2.40 4.99
CA THR A 106 8.61 -2.72 3.98
C THR A 106 8.11 -2.43 2.57
N GLY A 107 8.99 -2.49 1.57
CA GLY A 107 8.72 -2.10 0.19
C GLY A 107 9.08 -0.64 -0.08
N GLY A 108 9.10 -0.23 -1.35
CA GLY A 108 9.61 1.08 -1.79
C GLY A 108 9.00 2.30 -1.11
N GLY A 109 7.75 2.19 -0.61
CA GLY A 109 7.09 3.28 0.11
C GLY A 109 7.75 3.68 1.43
N VAL A 110 8.61 2.83 2.03
CA VAL A 110 9.31 3.16 3.30
C VAL A 110 10.35 4.28 3.12
N PHE A 111 10.86 4.48 1.90
CA PHE A 111 11.78 5.56 1.58
C PHE A 111 11.11 6.94 1.54
N ASN A 112 9.78 7.00 1.52
CA ASN A 112 9.03 8.22 1.73
C ASN A 112 8.92 8.49 3.24
N SER A 113 9.90 9.19 3.78
CA SER A 113 10.01 9.49 5.22
C SER A 113 8.82 10.31 5.71
N PHE A 114 8.30 11.22 4.88
CA PHE A 114 7.12 12.00 5.22
C PHE A 114 5.87 11.13 5.37
N LEU A 115 5.65 10.19 4.45
CA LEU A 115 4.54 9.22 4.56
C LEU A 115 4.67 8.38 5.85
N THR A 116 5.87 7.86 6.14
CA THR A 116 6.13 7.08 7.35
C THR A 116 5.85 7.87 8.62
N GLN A 117 6.26 9.14 8.65
CA GLN A 117 5.96 10.06 9.75
C GLN A 117 4.43 10.27 9.91
N ARG A 118 3.70 10.43 8.81
CA ARG A 118 2.23 10.58 8.87
C ARG A 118 1.56 9.30 9.36
N ILE A 119 2.01 8.13 8.93
CA ILE A 119 1.50 6.83 9.41
C ILE A 119 1.71 6.73 10.93
N GLN A 120 2.89 7.10 11.45
CA GLN A 120 3.16 7.06 12.89
C GLN A 120 2.20 7.93 13.70
N GLN A 121 1.72 9.05 13.14
CA GLN A 121 0.77 9.94 13.84
C GLN A 121 -0.64 9.35 13.94
N TYR A 122 -1.03 8.46 13.02
CA TYR A 122 -2.34 7.81 13.01
C TYR A 122 -2.30 6.38 13.56
N SER A 123 -1.12 5.80 13.70
CA SER A 123 -0.92 4.45 14.27
C SER A 123 -0.49 4.54 15.72
N ASN A 124 -1.12 3.71 16.57
CA ASN A 124 -0.68 3.50 17.96
C ASN A 124 0.42 2.45 18.07
N SER A 125 0.90 1.91 16.94
CA SER A 125 1.88 0.84 16.90
C SER A 125 3.30 1.39 16.92
N GLU A 126 4.24 0.61 17.44
CA GLU A 126 5.66 0.85 17.24
C GLU A 126 6.02 0.48 15.80
N ILE A 127 6.50 1.46 15.02
CA ILE A 127 6.89 1.23 13.62
C ILE A 127 8.34 0.75 13.56
N SER A 128 8.55 -0.37 12.88
CA SER A 128 9.87 -0.90 12.53
C SER A 128 10.03 -1.03 11.02
N ILE A 129 11.18 -0.59 10.52
CA ILE A 129 11.57 -0.70 9.11
C ILE A 129 12.82 -1.57 9.07
N PRO A 130 12.87 -2.63 8.24
CA PRO A 130 14.04 -3.47 8.13
C PRO A 130 15.19 -2.77 7.41
N GLU A 131 16.37 -3.39 7.46
CA GLU A 131 17.52 -2.95 6.68
C GLU A 131 17.20 -2.83 5.19
N ASN A 132 17.83 -1.89 4.51
CA ASN A 132 17.61 -1.61 3.08
C ASN A 132 17.71 -2.85 2.19
N GLN A 133 18.59 -3.78 2.53
CA GLN A 133 18.74 -5.04 1.80
C GLN A 133 17.43 -5.86 1.80
N ILE A 134 16.75 -5.94 2.93
CA ILE A 134 15.45 -6.63 3.02
C ILE A 134 14.38 -5.87 2.25
N VAL A 135 14.38 -4.53 2.34
CA VAL A 135 13.42 -3.69 1.58
C VAL A 135 13.55 -3.95 0.08
N HIS A 136 14.77 -3.98 -0.45
CA HIS A 136 15.03 -4.16 -1.89
C HIS A 136 14.79 -5.59 -2.39
N PHE A 137 15.14 -6.60 -1.59
CA PHE A 137 15.10 -8.01 -1.99
C PHE A 137 13.95 -8.81 -1.39
N LYS A 138 13.00 -8.15 -0.71
CA LYS A 138 11.85 -8.81 -0.08
C LYS A 138 11.10 -9.77 -1.01
N GLU A 139 10.82 -9.34 -2.23
CA GLU A 139 10.07 -10.16 -3.18
C GLU A 139 10.87 -11.40 -3.61
N ALA A 140 12.16 -11.24 -3.89
CA ALA A 140 13.03 -12.36 -4.21
C ALA A 140 13.06 -13.39 -3.05
N LEU A 141 13.16 -12.92 -1.82
CA LEU A 141 13.12 -13.76 -0.62
C LEU A 141 11.78 -14.51 -0.51
N ILE A 142 10.66 -13.80 -0.66
CA ILE A 142 9.32 -14.40 -0.56
C ILE A 142 9.11 -15.44 -1.66
N PHE A 143 9.40 -15.12 -2.92
CA PHE A 143 9.20 -16.05 -4.02
C PHE A 143 10.14 -17.27 -3.94
N SER A 144 11.38 -17.09 -3.48
CA SER A 144 12.28 -18.22 -3.22
C SER A 144 11.72 -19.15 -2.16
N PHE A 145 11.17 -18.59 -1.08
CA PHE A 145 10.55 -19.37 -0.01
C PHE A 145 9.27 -20.10 -0.49
N LEU A 146 8.41 -19.43 -1.25
CA LEU A 146 7.22 -20.05 -1.83
C LEU A 146 7.59 -21.17 -2.83
N GLY A 147 8.66 -20.98 -3.61
CA GLY A 147 9.20 -21.99 -4.51
C GLY A 147 9.71 -23.22 -3.76
N LEU A 148 10.44 -23.02 -2.65
CA LEU A 148 10.89 -24.13 -1.80
C LEU A 148 9.72 -24.94 -1.23
N LEU A 149 8.72 -24.26 -0.67
CA LEU A 149 7.49 -24.90 -0.20
C LEU A 149 6.81 -25.73 -1.31
N ARG A 150 6.80 -25.20 -2.54
CA ARG A 150 6.23 -25.92 -3.70
C ARG A 150 7.01 -27.19 -4.05
N ILE A 151 8.37 -27.12 -4.02
CA ILE A 151 9.23 -28.29 -4.28
C ILE A 151 8.99 -29.36 -3.22
N ASP A 152 8.86 -28.96 -1.96
CA ASP A 152 8.62 -29.87 -0.82
C ASP A 152 7.16 -30.33 -0.71
N ASN A 153 6.28 -29.98 -1.67
CA ASN A 153 4.86 -30.28 -1.65
C ASN A 153 4.14 -29.77 -0.39
N GLN A 154 4.64 -28.69 0.20
CA GLN A 154 4.01 -28.01 1.32
C GLN A 154 3.01 -26.96 0.85
N VAL A 155 2.08 -26.57 1.72
CA VAL A 155 1.13 -25.50 1.47
C VAL A 155 1.86 -24.17 1.30
N ASN A 156 1.66 -23.51 0.18
CA ASN A 156 2.16 -22.15 -0.10
C ASN A 156 1.06 -21.14 -0.44
N CYS A 157 -0.20 -21.59 -0.53
CA CYS A 157 -1.39 -20.77 -0.71
C CYS A 157 -2.38 -21.02 0.42
N LEU A 158 -2.65 -19.98 1.23
CA LEU A 158 -3.57 -20.07 2.36
C LEU A 158 -4.97 -19.60 1.96
N SER A 159 -5.99 -20.40 2.26
CA SER A 159 -7.40 -20.06 2.03
C SER A 159 -7.83 -18.79 2.77
N SER A 160 -7.30 -18.56 3.97
CA SER A 160 -7.55 -17.36 4.78
C SER A 160 -7.01 -16.06 4.18
N VAL A 161 -6.15 -16.16 3.16
CA VAL A 161 -5.55 -15.02 2.44
C VAL A 161 -6.15 -14.86 1.06
N THR A 162 -6.30 -15.99 0.33
CA THR A 162 -6.72 -16.01 -1.08
C THR A 162 -8.23 -16.09 -1.28
N GLY A 163 -8.98 -16.49 -0.25
CA GLY A 163 -10.40 -16.81 -0.38
C GLY A 163 -10.68 -18.14 -1.07
N ALA A 164 -9.67 -18.97 -1.30
CA ALA A 164 -9.83 -20.32 -1.82
C ALA A 164 -10.61 -21.22 -0.84
N THR A 165 -11.20 -22.31 -1.35
CA THR A 165 -11.98 -23.25 -0.51
C THR A 165 -11.13 -24.00 0.50
N MET A 166 -9.83 -24.19 0.21
CA MET A 166 -8.87 -24.88 1.07
C MET A 166 -7.45 -24.37 0.86
N ASP A 167 -6.59 -24.60 1.84
CA ASP A 167 -5.14 -24.39 1.70
C ASP A 167 -4.57 -25.39 0.68
N HIS A 168 -3.67 -24.92 -0.20
CA HIS A 168 -3.13 -25.76 -1.26
C HIS A 168 -1.70 -25.37 -1.63
N SER A 169 -1.04 -26.26 -2.38
CA SER A 169 0.26 -26.00 -3.00
C SER A 169 0.06 -25.58 -4.45
N SER A 170 0.53 -24.40 -4.81
CA SER A 170 0.38 -23.81 -6.14
C SER A 170 1.74 -23.56 -6.82
N GLY A 171 1.73 -23.44 -8.14
CA GLY A 171 2.90 -23.24 -8.99
C GLY A 171 3.21 -24.42 -9.88
N ALA A 172 3.63 -24.15 -11.12
CA ALA A 172 4.09 -25.17 -12.08
C ALA A 172 5.59 -25.44 -11.89
N ILE A 173 6.00 -26.72 -11.97
CA ILE A 173 7.40 -27.12 -12.02
C ILE A 173 7.66 -27.69 -13.41
N PHE A 174 8.60 -27.09 -14.12
CA PHE A 174 9.07 -27.59 -15.40
C PHE A 174 10.41 -28.29 -15.16
N LEU A 175 10.43 -29.59 -15.40
CA LEU A 175 11.65 -30.37 -15.34
C LEU A 175 12.40 -30.25 -16.67
N PRO A 176 13.76 -30.26 -16.66
CA PRO A 176 14.58 -30.16 -17.89
C PRO A 176 14.42 -31.41 -18.77
#